data_e5ee9e3abc61a64345391bf746ce0b0e
#
_entry.id   e5ee9e3abc61a64345391bf746ce0b0e
#
_cell.length_a   1.000
_cell.length_b   1.000
_cell.length_c   1.000
_cell.angle_alpha   90.00
_cell.angle_beta   90.00
_cell.angle_gamma   90.00
#
_symmetry.space_group_name_H-M   'P 1'
#
loop_
_entity.id
_entity.type
_entity.pdbx_description
1 polymer ?
#
loop_
_entity_poly.entity_id
_entity_poly.type
_entity_poly.pdbx_seq_one_letter_code
_entity_poly.pdbx_strand_id
1 'polypeptide(L)'
;VPYAPLTAQSIGKGVAPAGSDTATQIAAGTAAMNQLNTQLYGPLDAIFTALGEPNRINPLSATAANPILIFDVDAIDRSAQITGALSGTLGVPTATAFGMIFGKARQATAADLVVLTASSVIGSTNTAAPAAINKNGISYPMANKWVLTATEKAKVASATNAFNASIRSIAATKNLAVADMNSIMTQLVSGLKIETGQIYTANYFS
;
A
#
# COMPACT_ATOMS: atom_id res chain seq x y z
N VAL A 1 0.18 -10.75 1.07
CA VAL A 1 -0.60 -10.61 -0.16
C VAL A 1 -0.11 -9.35 -0.85
N PRO A 2 0.13 -9.36 -2.19
CA PRO A 2 0.36 -8.14 -2.95
C PRO A 2 -0.79 -7.16 -2.73
N TYR A 3 -0.57 -5.87 -2.98
CA TYR A 3 -1.61 -4.85 -2.78
C TYR A 3 -2.94 -5.24 -3.48
N ALA A 4 -4.08 -4.90 -2.86
CA ALA A 4 -5.40 -5.16 -3.44
C ALA A 4 -5.72 -4.10 -4.50
N PRO A 5 -5.87 -4.45 -5.79
CA PRO A 5 -6.17 -3.49 -6.82
C PRO A 5 -7.61 -2.99 -6.73
N LEU A 6 -7.80 -1.68 -6.98
CA LEU A 6 -9.11 -1.06 -7.10
C LEU A 6 -9.59 -1.12 -8.56
N THR A 7 -10.82 -1.54 -8.79
CA THR A 7 -11.47 -1.52 -10.12
C THR A 7 -12.69 -0.61 -10.10
N ALA A 8 -13.17 -0.20 -11.27
CA ALA A 8 -14.41 0.55 -11.38
C ALA A 8 -15.57 -0.21 -10.70
N GLN A 9 -15.66 -1.53 -10.89
CA GLN A 9 -16.69 -2.33 -10.22
C GLN A 9 -16.54 -2.32 -8.68
N SER A 10 -15.32 -2.48 -8.15
CA SER A 10 -15.10 -2.51 -6.68
C SER A 10 -15.47 -1.19 -6.02
N ILE A 11 -15.13 -0.07 -6.64
CA ILE A 11 -15.52 1.26 -6.17
C ILE A 11 -17.03 1.46 -6.34
N GLY A 12 -17.57 1.02 -7.47
CA GLY A 12 -19.00 1.14 -7.79
C GLY A 12 -19.91 0.38 -6.83
N LYS A 13 -19.48 -0.78 -6.31
CA LYS A 13 -20.21 -1.49 -5.25
C LYS A 13 -20.42 -0.66 -3.98
N GLY A 14 -19.54 0.30 -3.72
CA GLY A 14 -19.64 1.20 -2.57
C GLY A 14 -20.49 2.45 -2.79
N VAL A 15 -20.85 2.77 -4.05
CA VAL A 15 -21.58 4.01 -4.40
C VAL A 15 -22.85 3.78 -5.18
N ALA A 16 -23.00 2.65 -5.89
CA ALA A 16 -24.24 2.28 -6.58
C ALA A 16 -25.34 1.88 -5.58
N PRO A 17 -26.63 1.99 -5.95
CA PRO A 17 -27.72 1.49 -5.12
C PRO A 17 -27.54 -0.01 -4.79
N ALA A 18 -27.99 -0.40 -3.61
CA ALA A 18 -27.94 -1.81 -3.18
C ALA A 18 -28.73 -2.69 -4.17
N GLY A 19 -28.16 -3.85 -4.54
CA GLY A 19 -28.75 -4.77 -5.50
C GLY A 19 -28.52 -4.42 -6.97
N SER A 20 -27.74 -3.36 -7.27
CA SER A 20 -27.39 -3.02 -8.66
C SER A 20 -26.64 -4.15 -9.36
N ASP A 21 -26.87 -4.31 -10.65
CA ASP A 21 -26.12 -5.22 -11.51
C ASP A 21 -24.66 -4.75 -11.74
N THR A 22 -23.86 -5.63 -12.32
CA THR A 22 -22.45 -5.36 -12.58
C THR A 22 -22.24 -4.14 -13.50
N ALA A 23 -23.06 -3.96 -14.51
CA ALA A 23 -22.93 -2.84 -15.45
C ALA A 23 -23.19 -1.50 -14.75
N THR A 24 -24.23 -1.44 -13.92
CA THR A 24 -24.57 -0.26 -13.10
C THR A 24 -23.46 0.04 -12.10
N GLN A 25 -22.88 -1.00 -11.44
CA GLN A 25 -21.73 -0.83 -10.54
C GLN A 25 -20.52 -0.25 -11.28
N ILE A 26 -20.18 -0.79 -12.45
CA ILE A 26 -19.05 -0.27 -13.25
C ILE A 26 -19.28 1.18 -13.66
N ALA A 27 -20.47 1.53 -14.12
CA ALA A 27 -20.81 2.89 -14.51
C ALA A 27 -20.70 3.87 -13.33
N ALA A 28 -21.26 3.52 -12.17
CA ALA A 28 -21.17 4.32 -10.96
C ALA A 28 -19.74 4.48 -10.47
N GLY A 29 -18.94 3.41 -10.50
CA GLY A 29 -17.53 3.44 -10.12
C GLY A 29 -16.68 4.28 -11.09
N THR A 30 -16.95 4.19 -12.40
CA THR A 30 -16.27 5.04 -13.40
C THR A 30 -16.56 6.52 -13.15
N ALA A 31 -17.82 6.86 -12.87
CA ALA A 31 -18.20 8.24 -12.54
C ALA A 31 -17.49 8.73 -11.27
N ALA A 32 -17.44 7.91 -10.22
CA ALA A 32 -16.73 8.22 -8.97
C ALA A 32 -15.22 8.39 -9.20
N MET A 33 -14.58 7.54 -10.01
CA MET A 33 -13.17 7.67 -10.37
C MET A 33 -12.88 8.96 -11.12
N ASN A 34 -13.72 9.33 -12.08
CA ASN A 34 -13.59 10.58 -12.84
C ASN A 34 -13.69 11.80 -11.90
N GLN A 35 -14.61 11.77 -10.96
CA GLN A 35 -14.74 12.83 -9.95
C GLN A 35 -13.49 12.89 -9.06
N LEU A 36 -13.00 11.75 -8.57
CA LEU A 36 -11.78 11.69 -7.77
C LEU A 36 -10.56 12.17 -8.57
N ASN A 37 -10.46 11.83 -9.85
CA ASN A 37 -9.37 12.31 -10.71
C ASN A 37 -9.41 13.84 -10.85
N THR A 38 -10.60 14.41 -11.03
CA THR A 38 -10.72 15.86 -11.17
C THR A 38 -10.43 16.59 -9.85
N GLN A 39 -10.90 16.07 -8.73
CA GLN A 39 -10.88 16.79 -7.45
C GLN A 39 -9.69 16.45 -6.56
N LEU A 40 -9.05 15.30 -6.74
CA LEU A 40 -8.01 14.79 -5.84
C LEU A 40 -6.77 14.30 -6.59
N TYR A 41 -6.89 13.24 -7.39
CA TYR A 41 -5.72 12.57 -7.97
C TYR A 41 -4.99 13.44 -8.99
N GLY A 42 -5.70 14.13 -9.89
CA GLY A 42 -5.11 15.01 -10.89
C GLY A 42 -4.34 16.19 -10.28
N PRO A 43 -4.94 16.94 -9.35
CA PRO A 43 -4.20 18.00 -8.62
C PRO A 43 -2.97 17.47 -7.87
N LEU A 44 -3.06 16.32 -7.20
CA LEU A 44 -1.91 15.73 -6.49
C LEU A 44 -0.84 15.24 -7.47
N ASP A 45 -1.21 14.58 -8.57
CA ASP A 45 -0.30 14.15 -9.64
C ASP A 45 0.48 15.36 -10.21
N ALA A 46 -0.20 16.44 -10.52
CA ALA A 46 0.42 17.67 -11.01
C ALA A 46 1.44 18.26 -10.00
N ILE A 47 1.08 18.29 -8.71
CA ILE A 47 1.97 18.77 -7.66
C ILE A 47 3.19 17.85 -7.53
N PHE A 48 3.01 16.53 -7.44
CA PHE A 48 4.13 15.60 -7.30
C PHE A 48 5.01 15.57 -8.54
N THR A 49 4.44 15.68 -9.74
CA THR A 49 5.20 15.82 -10.99
C THR A 49 6.07 17.07 -10.98
N ALA A 50 5.52 18.22 -10.56
CA ALA A 50 6.28 19.47 -10.44
C ALA A 50 7.41 19.38 -9.38
N LEU A 51 7.27 18.48 -8.40
CA LEU A 51 8.29 18.22 -7.38
C LEU A 51 9.31 17.14 -7.80
N GLY A 52 9.25 16.63 -9.05
CA GLY A 52 10.14 15.58 -9.57
C GLY A 52 9.75 14.16 -9.14
N GLU A 53 8.51 13.94 -8.70
CA GLU A 53 7.98 12.65 -8.25
C GLU A 53 6.77 12.19 -9.11
N PRO A 54 6.90 12.06 -10.46
CA PRO A 54 5.76 11.94 -11.38
C PRO A 54 4.95 10.65 -11.21
N ASN A 55 5.44 9.64 -10.53
CA ASN A 55 4.73 8.36 -10.37
C ASN A 55 4.27 8.12 -8.91
N ARG A 56 4.25 9.16 -8.11
CA ARG A 56 3.89 9.02 -6.69
C ARG A 56 2.41 8.82 -6.47
N ILE A 57 1.58 9.60 -7.17
CA ILE A 57 0.12 9.45 -7.22
C ILE A 57 -0.32 9.74 -8.65
N ASN A 58 -0.88 8.75 -9.32
CA ASN A 58 -1.38 8.86 -10.70
C ASN A 58 -2.91 8.84 -10.72
N PRO A 59 -3.56 9.47 -11.71
CA PRO A 59 -5.00 9.36 -11.92
C PRO A 59 -5.48 7.91 -12.01
N LEU A 60 -6.69 7.66 -11.52
CA LEU A 60 -7.32 6.34 -11.55
C LEU A 60 -7.80 5.99 -12.96
N SER A 61 -7.54 4.76 -13.39
CA SER A 61 -8.06 4.21 -14.66
C SER A 61 -9.37 3.49 -14.44
N ALA A 62 -10.39 3.81 -15.23
CA ALA A 62 -11.66 3.10 -15.21
C ALA A 62 -11.58 1.70 -15.87
N THR A 63 -10.58 1.46 -16.72
CA THR A 63 -10.43 0.23 -17.50
C THR A 63 -9.36 -0.71 -16.99
N ALA A 64 -8.52 -0.26 -16.05
CA ALA A 64 -7.46 -1.06 -15.45
C ALA A 64 -7.63 -1.15 -13.92
N ALA A 65 -6.93 -2.09 -13.32
CA ALA A 65 -6.82 -2.18 -11.87
C ALA A 65 -5.89 -1.06 -11.36
N ASN A 66 -6.32 -0.36 -10.31
CA ASN A 66 -5.57 0.74 -9.71
C ASN A 66 -5.00 0.33 -8.37
N PRO A 67 -3.79 0.80 -8.01
CA PRO A 67 -3.25 0.60 -6.69
C PRO A 67 -4.02 1.41 -5.65
N ILE A 68 -4.09 0.90 -4.42
CA ILE A 68 -4.64 1.64 -3.29
C ILE A 68 -3.73 2.81 -2.91
N LEU A 69 -4.33 3.85 -2.34
CA LEU A 69 -3.61 4.97 -1.74
C LEU A 69 -3.15 4.59 -0.32
N ILE A 70 -1.87 4.77 -0.01
CA ILE A 70 -1.27 4.42 1.27
C ILE A 70 -0.52 5.61 1.89
N PHE A 71 -0.42 5.62 3.20
CA PHE A 71 0.49 6.50 3.94
C PHE A 71 1.81 5.76 4.14
N ASP A 72 2.90 6.32 3.64
CA ASP A 72 4.25 5.77 3.75
C ASP A 72 5.10 6.63 4.68
N VAL A 73 5.43 6.11 5.85
CA VAL A 73 6.22 6.83 6.87
C VAL A 73 7.61 7.20 6.38
N ASP A 74 8.16 6.43 5.45
CA ASP A 74 9.49 6.62 4.88
C ASP A 74 9.50 7.53 3.63
N ALA A 75 8.30 7.88 3.09
CA ALA A 75 8.21 8.82 1.97
C ALA A 75 8.65 10.23 2.37
N ILE A 76 9.21 10.95 1.41
CA ILE A 76 9.55 12.36 1.59
C ILE A 76 8.27 13.14 1.92
N ASP A 77 8.30 13.91 2.99
CA ASP A 77 7.17 14.74 3.40
C ASP A 77 7.03 15.97 2.50
N ARG A 78 5.92 16.04 1.78
CA ARG A 78 5.54 17.15 0.88
C ARG A 78 4.38 17.98 1.41
N SER A 79 4.08 17.89 2.69
CA SER A 79 2.95 18.59 3.31
C SER A 79 2.97 20.09 3.04
N ALA A 80 4.13 20.73 3.21
CA ALA A 80 4.28 22.18 2.99
C ALA A 80 4.07 22.56 1.51
N GLN A 81 4.59 21.76 0.58
CA GLN A 81 4.46 22.01 -0.85
C GLN A 81 3.01 21.87 -1.33
N ILE A 82 2.31 20.82 -0.85
CA ILE A 82 0.89 20.61 -1.14
C ILE A 82 0.06 21.77 -0.57
N THR A 83 0.32 22.17 0.68
CA THR A 83 -0.34 23.31 1.31
C THR A 83 -0.15 24.58 0.48
N GLY A 84 1.10 24.88 0.08
CA GLY A 84 1.42 26.05 -0.73
C GLY A 84 0.69 26.05 -2.08
N ALA A 85 0.73 24.92 -2.79
CA ALA A 85 0.10 24.78 -4.11
C ALA A 85 -1.43 24.91 -4.07
N LEU A 86 -2.08 24.43 -3.00
CA LEU A 86 -3.55 24.40 -2.90
C LEU A 86 -4.14 25.60 -2.14
N SER A 87 -3.34 26.41 -1.45
CA SER A 87 -3.85 27.48 -0.57
C SER A 87 -4.65 28.54 -1.31
N GLY A 88 -4.28 28.86 -2.56
CA GLY A 88 -5.00 29.82 -3.39
C GLY A 88 -6.37 29.34 -3.87
N THR A 89 -6.56 28.01 -3.98
CA THR A 89 -7.80 27.40 -4.48
C THR A 89 -8.73 26.94 -3.36
N LEU A 90 -8.18 26.32 -2.32
CA LEU A 90 -8.94 25.72 -1.23
C LEU A 90 -9.00 26.59 0.05
N GLY A 91 -8.23 27.66 0.09
CA GLY A 91 -7.98 28.42 1.31
C GLY A 91 -6.97 27.72 2.23
N VAL A 92 -6.24 28.49 3.03
CA VAL A 92 -5.12 28.00 3.87
C VAL A 92 -5.51 26.86 4.81
N PRO A 93 -6.64 26.91 5.57
CA PRO A 93 -6.97 25.82 6.50
C PRO A 93 -7.19 24.48 5.79
N THR A 94 -7.94 24.48 4.69
CA THR A 94 -8.23 23.26 3.91
C THR A 94 -6.97 22.72 3.24
N ALA A 95 -6.16 23.59 2.63
CA ALA A 95 -4.89 23.22 2.01
C ALA A 95 -3.90 22.63 3.03
N THR A 96 -3.84 23.16 4.25
CA THR A 96 -3.03 22.60 5.34
C THR A 96 -3.50 21.19 5.71
N ALA A 97 -4.81 20.97 5.85
CA ALA A 97 -5.34 19.64 6.12
C ALA A 97 -5.00 18.65 4.99
N PHE A 98 -5.10 19.06 3.73
CA PHE A 98 -4.67 18.27 2.57
C PHE A 98 -3.17 17.95 2.63
N GLY A 99 -2.33 18.94 2.90
CA GLY A 99 -0.89 18.74 3.09
C GLY A 99 -0.60 17.68 4.15
N MET A 100 -1.22 17.76 5.31
CA MET A 100 -1.05 16.79 6.40
C MET A 100 -1.49 15.38 6.02
N ILE A 101 -2.59 15.24 5.27
CA ILE A 101 -3.13 13.93 4.85
C ILE A 101 -2.29 13.31 3.74
N PHE A 102 -1.88 14.11 2.75
CA PHE A 102 -1.28 13.60 1.51
C PHE A 102 0.24 13.80 1.43
N GLY A 103 0.86 14.54 2.35
CA GLY A 103 2.28 14.85 2.32
C GLY A 103 3.20 13.64 2.28
N LYS A 104 2.81 12.56 2.91
CA LYS A 104 3.49 11.25 2.86
C LYS A 104 2.68 10.17 2.15
N ALA A 105 1.60 10.53 1.47
CA ALA A 105 0.82 9.58 0.71
C ALA A 105 1.50 9.22 -0.61
N ARG A 106 1.29 7.98 -1.05
CA ARG A 106 1.61 7.47 -2.38
C ARG A 106 0.68 6.32 -2.76
N GLN A 107 0.65 5.96 -4.01
CA GLN A 107 0.04 4.71 -4.45
C GLN A 107 0.93 3.52 -4.08
N ALA A 108 0.29 2.40 -3.71
CA ALA A 108 0.99 1.16 -3.41
C ALA A 108 1.62 0.58 -4.68
N THR A 109 2.74 -0.11 -4.53
CA THR A 109 3.43 -0.83 -5.59
C THR A 109 3.31 -2.34 -5.40
N ALA A 110 3.68 -3.14 -6.40
CA ALA A 110 3.72 -4.60 -6.28
C ALA A 110 4.70 -5.11 -5.20
N ALA A 111 5.65 -4.27 -4.78
CA ALA A 111 6.61 -4.59 -3.73
C ALA A 111 6.05 -4.40 -2.30
N ASP A 112 4.95 -3.64 -2.16
CA ASP A 112 4.29 -3.43 -0.87
C ASP A 112 3.37 -4.62 -0.54
N LEU A 113 3.25 -4.95 0.74
CA LEU A 113 2.38 -6.02 1.22
C LEU A 113 1.25 -5.45 2.05
N VAL A 114 0.02 -5.74 1.65
CA VAL A 114 -1.18 -5.40 2.42
C VAL A 114 -1.52 -6.55 3.35
N VAL A 115 -1.77 -6.27 4.62
CA VAL A 115 -2.17 -7.32 5.58
C VAL A 115 -3.54 -7.88 5.22
N LEU A 116 -3.77 -9.18 5.45
CA LEU A 116 -5.03 -9.86 5.05
C LEU A 116 -6.27 -9.20 5.62
N THR A 117 -6.22 -8.76 6.86
CA THR A 117 -7.34 -8.09 7.55
C THR A 117 -7.68 -6.71 6.98
N ALA A 118 -6.79 -6.10 6.20
CA ALA A 118 -7.06 -4.81 5.55
C ALA A 118 -8.14 -4.89 4.47
N SER A 119 -8.47 -6.08 3.97
CA SER A 119 -9.55 -6.26 2.98
C SER A 119 -10.90 -5.69 3.43
N SER A 120 -11.21 -5.74 4.73
CA SER A 120 -12.43 -5.14 5.31
C SER A 120 -12.32 -3.64 5.54
N VAL A 121 -11.12 -3.07 5.47
CA VAL A 121 -10.85 -1.64 5.70
C VAL A 121 -10.80 -0.86 4.39
N ILE A 122 -10.30 -1.47 3.32
CA ILE A 122 -10.23 -0.83 2.00
C ILE A 122 -11.66 -0.44 1.55
N GLY A 123 -11.86 0.83 1.21
CA GLY A 123 -13.16 1.38 0.83
C GLY A 123 -14.10 1.71 1.99
N SER A 124 -13.79 1.29 3.22
CA SER A 124 -14.58 1.66 4.39
C SER A 124 -14.47 3.16 4.68
N THR A 125 -15.47 3.70 5.38
CA THR A 125 -15.49 5.11 5.77
C THR A 125 -14.57 5.35 6.97
N ASN A 126 -13.64 6.28 6.83
CA ASN A 126 -12.86 6.82 7.93
C ASN A 126 -13.62 7.99 8.56
N THR A 127 -14.14 7.79 9.77
CA THR A 127 -14.94 8.81 10.47
C THR A 127 -14.12 10.00 10.96
N ALA A 128 -12.81 9.88 11.05
CA ALA A 128 -11.90 10.97 11.42
C ALA A 128 -11.46 11.83 10.22
N ALA A 129 -11.77 11.41 8.98
CA ALA A 129 -11.43 12.14 7.77
C ALA A 129 -12.55 13.07 7.31
N PRO A 130 -12.24 14.16 6.58
CA PRO A 130 -13.26 14.99 5.94
C PRO A 130 -14.18 14.15 5.03
N ALA A 131 -15.48 14.39 5.08
CA ALA A 131 -16.49 13.57 4.39
C ALA A 131 -16.22 13.38 2.89
N ALA A 132 -15.67 14.40 2.22
CA ALA A 132 -15.36 14.35 0.79
C ALA A 132 -14.23 13.39 0.42
N ILE A 133 -13.35 13.04 1.38
CA ILE A 133 -12.15 12.24 1.14
C ILE A 133 -11.99 11.14 2.20
N ASN A 134 -13.07 10.50 2.63
CA ASN A 134 -13.07 9.61 3.80
C ASN A 134 -13.03 8.11 3.47
N LYS A 135 -12.75 7.70 2.24
CA LYS A 135 -12.69 6.27 1.87
C LYS A 135 -11.27 5.74 1.98
N ASN A 136 -11.02 4.88 2.95
CA ASN A 136 -9.71 4.28 3.22
C ASN A 136 -9.15 3.56 1.97
N GLY A 137 -7.92 3.88 1.59
CA GLY A 137 -7.23 3.32 0.43
C GLY A 137 -7.71 3.85 -0.92
N ILE A 138 -8.76 4.68 -0.97
CA ILE A 138 -9.32 5.27 -2.19
C ILE A 138 -9.12 6.78 -2.18
N SER A 139 -9.83 7.52 -1.35
CA SER A 139 -9.70 8.98 -1.23
C SER A 139 -8.96 9.41 0.04
N TYR A 140 -8.70 8.48 0.95
CA TYR A 140 -7.90 8.67 2.15
C TYR A 140 -6.80 7.62 2.21
N PRO A 141 -5.54 7.98 2.48
CA PRO A 141 -4.45 7.01 2.54
C PRO A 141 -4.70 5.94 3.62
N MET A 142 -4.47 4.68 3.28
CA MET A 142 -4.46 3.58 4.26
C MET A 142 -3.39 3.87 5.30
N ALA A 143 -3.74 3.74 6.57
CA ALA A 143 -2.78 3.91 7.66
C ALA A 143 -1.66 2.86 7.58
N ASN A 144 -0.44 3.26 7.98
CA ASN A 144 0.78 2.44 7.90
C ASN A 144 0.62 1.03 8.50
N LYS A 145 -0.16 0.89 9.58
CA LYS A 145 -0.43 -0.41 10.23
C LYS A 145 -1.08 -1.46 9.32
N TRP A 146 -1.62 -1.07 8.17
CA TRP A 146 -2.27 -1.97 7.22
C TRP A 146 -1.39 -2.36 6.04
N VAL A 147 -0.22 -1.72 5.91
CA VAL A 147 0.67 -1.94 4.75
C VAL A 147 2.11 -2.04 5.23
N LEU A 148 2.79 -3.10 4.84
CA LEU A 148 4.23 -3.26 5.01
C LEU A 148 4.90 -2.81 3.72
N THR A 149 5.52 -1.65 3.72
CA THR A 149 6.16 -1.06 2.54
C THR A 149 7.44 -1.82 2.14
N ALA A 150 7.88 -1.64 0.89
CA ALA A 150 9.13 -2.23 0.42
C ALA A 150 10.33 -1.81 1.30
N THR A 151 10.37 -0.56 1.75
CA THR A 151 11.40 -0.03 2.64
C THR A 151 11.36 -0.70 4.02
N GLU A 152 10.18 -0.86 4.60
CA GLU A 152 10.02 -1.55 5.88
C GLU A 152 10.41 -3.02 5.78
N LYS A 153 10.02 -3.71 4.69
CA LYS A 153 10.47 -5.09 4.42
C LYS A 153 11.98 -5.19 4.37
N ALA A 154 12.66 -4.26 3.70
CA ALA A 154 14.12 -4.24 3.64
C ALA A 154 14.75 -4.02 5.02
N LYS A 155 14.20 -3.13 5.84
CA LYS A 155 14.64 -2.90 7.23
C LYS A 155 14.48 -4.18 8.07
N VAL A 156 13.33 -4.86 7.99
CA VAL A 156 13.09 -6.12 8.70
C VAL A 156 14.06 -7.20 8.25
N ALA A 157 14.27 -7.37 6.94
CA ALA A 157 15.23 -8.35 6.41
C ALA A 157 16.65 -8.07 6.87
N SER A 158 17.09 -6.81 6.84
CA SER A 158 18.41 -6.39 7.31
C SER A 158 18.60 -6.70 8.80
N ALA A 159 17.63 -6.35 9.64
CA ALA A 159 17.69 -6.63 11.08
C ALA A 159 17.72 -8.14 11.35
N THR A 160 16.88 -8.94 10.67
CA THR A 160 16.85 -10.39 10.81
C THR A 160 18.20 -11.01 10.43
N ASN A 161 18.81 -10.58 9.33
CA ASN A 161 20.11 -11.06 8.91
C ASN A 161 21.21 -10.71 9.93
N ALA A 162 21.19 -9.49 10.49
CA ALA A 162 22.14 -9.08 11.53
C ALA A 162 21.98 -9.93 12.80
N PHE A 163 20.74 -10.17 13.26
CA PHE A 163 20.48 -11.04 14.41
C PHE A 163 20.96 -12.47 14.16
N ASN A 164 20.65 -13.05 13.01
CA ASN A 164 21.09 -14.40 12.65
C ASN A 164 22.62 -14.50 12.56
N ALA A 165 23.30 -13.48 12.04
CA ALA A 165 24.75 -13.42 12.01
C ALA A 165 25.36 -13.37 13.44
N SER A 166 24.76 -12.57 14.33
CA SER A 166 25.18 -12.49 15.75
C SER A 166 24.98 -13.81 16.47
N ILE A 167 23.84 -14.48 16.27
CA ILE A 167 23.56 -15.80 16.86
C ILE A 167 24.62 -16.82 16.42
N ARG A 168 24.90 -16.91 15.10
CA ARG A 168 25.91 -17.83 14.57
C ARG A 168 27.31 -17.53 15.13
N SER A 169 27.69 -16.27 15.22
CA SER A 169 28.97 -15.85 15.77
C SER A 169 29.15 -16.25 17.24
N ILE A 170 28.13 -16.00 18.07
CA ILE A 170 28.15 -16.37 19.49
C ILE A 170 28.18 -17.88 19.64
N ALA A 171 27.35 -18.61 18.88
CA ALA A 171 27.33 -20.07 18.93
C ALA A 171 28.72 -20.69 18.57
N ALA A 172 29.35 -20.17 17.51
CA ALA A 172 30.69 -20.59 17.12
C ALA A 172 31.73 -20.34 18.23
N THR A 173 31.68 -19.14 18.85
CA THR A 173 32.59 -18.80 19.95
C THR A 173 32.39 -19.69 21.18
N LYS A 174 31.17 -20.17 21.42
CA LYS A 174 30.84 -21.02 22.57
C LYS A 174 30.76 -22.50 22.21
N ASN A 175 31.13 -22.88 21.00
CA ASN A 175 31.04 -24.25 20.48
C ASN A 175 29.64 -24.87 20.65
N LEU A 176 28.60 -24.09 20.34
CA LEU A 176 27.18 -24.50 20.42
C LEU A 176 26.66 -24.87 19.03
N ALA A 177 25.79 -25.87 18.98
CA ALA A 177 25.06 -26.22 17.76
C ALA A 177 23.98 -25.17 17.45
N VAL A 178 23.80 -24.85 16.17
CA VAL A 178 22.74 -23.93 15.67
C VAL A 178 21.85 -24.66 14.69
N ALA A 179 20.54 -24.70 14.95
CA ALA A 179 19.55 -25.07 13.95
C ALA A 179 19.18 -23.82 13.11
N ASP A 180 19.75 -23.71 11.92
CA ASP A 180 19.53 -22.56 11.03
C ASP A 180 18.17 -22.69 10.30
N MET A 181 17.07 -22.44 11.02
CA MET A 181 15.70 -22.50 10.48
C MET A 181 15.49 -21.47 9.36
N ASN A 182 16.19 -20.34 9.37
CA ASN A 182 16.11 -19.35 8.31
C ASN A 182 16.62 -19.91 6.97
N SER A 183 17.74 -20.63 7.01
CA SER A 183 18.28 -21.33 5.83
C SER A 183 17.34 -22.43 5.34
N ILE A 184 16.77 -23.22 6.23
CA ILE A 184 15.80 -24.29 5.89
C ILE A 184 14.55 -23.69 5.23
N MET A 185 13.98 -22.63 5.79
CA MET A 185 12.80 -21.96 5.22
C MET A 185 13.09 -21.34 3.86
N THR A 186 14.29 -20.80 3.66
CA THR A 186 14.72 -20.27 2.36
C THR A 186 14.84 -21.39 1.31
N GLN A 187 15.37 -22.54 1.70
CA GLN A 187 15.46 -23.71 0.82
C GLN A 187 14.07 -24.28 0.47
N LEU A 188 13.11 -24.24 1.38
CA LEU A 188 11.74 -24.68 1.11
C LEU A 188 11.07 -23.92 -0.04
N VAL A 189 11.43 -22.66 -0.28
CA VAL A 189 10.92 -21.86 -1.41
C VAL A 189 11.36 -22.44 -2.76
N SER A 190 12.62 -22.91 -2.85
CA SER A 190 13.20 -23.49 -4.07
C SER A 190 13.10 -25.03 -4.11
N GLY A 191 12.77 -25.66 -3.00
CA GLY A 191 12.69 -27.11 -2.83
C GLY A 191 13.79 -27.63 -1.91
N LEU A 192 13.41 -28.13 -0.73
CA LEU A 192 14.28 -28.79 0.21
C LEU A 192 14.36 -30.29 -0.14
N LYS A 193 15.53 -30.76 -0.59
CA LYS A 193 15.79 -32.17 -0.85
C LYS A 193 16.31 -32.83 0.43
N ILE A 194 15.63 -33.87 0.89
CA ILE A 194 16.06 -34.69 2.03
C ILE A 194 16.85 -35.92 1.56
N GLU A 195 17.50 -36.64 2.49
CA GLU A 195 18.37 -37.81 2.21
C GLU A 195 17.68 -38.89 1.39
N THR A 196 16.36 -39.07 1.55
CA THR A 196 15.56 -40.06 0.78
C THR A 196 15.35 -39.64 -0.69
N GLY A 197 15.83 -38.46 -1.10
CA GLY A 197 15.64 -37.92 -2.44
C GLY A 197 14.32 -37.18 -2.65
N GLN A 198 13.42 -37.19 -1.67
CA GLN A 198 12.17 -36.42 -1.72
C GLN A 198 12.44 -34.90 -1.67
N ILE A 199 11.63 -34.16 -2.41
CA ILE A 199 11.71 -32.68 -2.43
C ILE A 199 10.45 -32.12 -1.80
N TYR A 200 10.62 -31.31 -0.76
CA TYR A 200 9.54 -30.56 -0.12
C TYR A 200 9.59 -29.11 -0.57
N THR A 201 8.44 -28.51 -0.88
CA THR A 201 8.33 -27.12 -1.30
C THR A 201 7.30 -26.37 -0.46
N ALA A 202 7.39 -25.05 -0.40
CA ALA A 202 6.41 -24.20 0.27
C ALA A 202 5.03 -24.21 -0.40
N ASN A 203 4.91 -24.74 -1.61
CA ASN A 203 3.65 -24.80 -2.38
C ASN A 203 2.61 -25.75 -1.81
N TYR A 204 2.95 -26.53 -0.78
CA TYR A 204 2.02 -27.44 -0.11
C TYR A 204 0.86 -26.72 0.59
N PHE A 205 1.00 -25.41 0.83
CA PHE A 205 0.02 -24.60 1.56
C PHE A 205 -0.62 -23.49 0.70
N SER A 206 -0.52 -23.56 -0.62
CA SER A 206 -1.14 -22.59 -1.54
C SER A 206 -2.51 -23.07 -2.03
#